data_3839c68a62c44f63119387be73ea021c
#
_entry.id   3839c68a62c44f63119387be73ea021c
#
_cell.length_a   1.000
_cell.length_b   1.000
_cell.length_c   1.000
_cell.angle_alpha   90.00
_cell.angle_beta   90.00
_cell.angle_gamma   90.00
#
_symmetry.space_group_name_H-M   'P 1'
#
loop_
_entity.id
_entity.type
_entity.pdbx_description
1 polymer ?
#
loop_
_entity_poly.entity_id
_entity_poly.type
_entity_poly.pdbx_seq_one_letter_code
_entity_poly.pdbx_strand_id
1 'polypeptide(L)'
;MNTSGSPTVSESGVMIVGGGLVGASLAIALDAAGIAATLVESAAPRADAQPSYDERNLALARATVNGLEAIGVWRHAAARATPIRHIHVSRAGEFGSARIDADRQGVDALGWTLPARELGAALLRRLDECTRLTRFAPATLSALEPLCAGWRAQIDTTEGIRAVDTPLLVGADGTGSFVRARLGIDAERHDYRQTLIVCTITPERDHANRAYERFADTGPIALLPLAERRCGLVLTVATDEADAVAALDDAGFIELAQRRFGWRLGRLSRPGKRHPHPIHRVAAAQLTAPRAVLVGNAAQTVHPIGAQGFNLGLRDALTLAELVTAAADPGDADLLARYAARRAPDREGTMAMSHGLVRLACLPQPLLAPLRSLALLACDRLPPLQRALAQRGMGFRGEPPLAVLERLP
;
A
#
# COMPACT_ATOMS: atom_id res chain seq x y z
N MET A 1 -24.32 40.09 21.09
CA MET A 1 -23.38 40.53 20.05
C MET A 1 -22.43 39.36 19.79
N ASN A 2 -22.75 38.52 18.80
CA ASN A 2 -21.89 37.41 18.39
C ASN A 2 -20.92 37.97 17.36
N THR A 3 -19.69 38.24 17.77
CA THR A 3 -18.60 38.50 16.84
C THR A 3 -18.16 37.15 16.23
N SER A 4 -18.80 36.80 15.13
CA SER A 4 -18.26 35.76 14.23
C SER A 4 -16.94 36.30 13.63
N GLY A 5 -15.83 36.08 14.32
CA GLY A 5 -14.51 36.34 13.76
C GLY A 5 -14.36 35.53 12.50
N SER A 6 -14.10 36.17 11.36
CA SER A 6 -13.72 35.50 10.13
C SER A 6 -12.51 34.56 10.42
N PRO A 7 -12.51 33.31 9.96
CA PRO A 7 -11.40 32.41 10.21
C PRO A 7 -10.10 33.02 9.66
N THR A 8 -9.06 33.00 10.48
CA THR A 8 -7.73 33.48 10.06
C THR A 8 -7.25 32.59 8.92
N VAL A 9 -7.02 33.17 7.74
CA VAL A 9 -6.50 32.45 6.57
C VAL A 9 -4.99 32.32 6.74
N SER A 10 -4.47 31.11 6.65
CA SER A 10 -3.03 30.80 6.59
C SER A 10 -2.67 30.24 5.22
N GLU A 11 -1.41 30.36 4.83
CA GLU A 11 -0.91 29.83 3.56
C GLU A 11 -0.13 28.54 3.78
N SER A 12 -0.26 27.59 2.87
CA SER A 12 0.49 26.34 2.82
C SER A 12 1.12 26.16 1.45
N GLY A 13 2.33 25.63 1.38
CA GLY A 13 2.98 25.28 0.11
C GLY A 13 2.28 24.10 -0.58
N VAL A 14 2.00 23.02 0.15
CA VAL A 14 1.26 21.84 -0.31
C VAL A 14 0.34 21.38 0.80
N MET A 15 -0.94 21.20 0.51
CA MET A 15 -1.87 20.62 1.47
C MET A 15 -2.11 19.15 1.17
N ILE A 16 -1.91 18.31 2.18
CA ILE A 16 -2.13 16.85 2.11
C ILE A 16 -3.31 16.51 2.99
N VAL A 17 -4.34 15.92 2.42
CA VAL A 17 -5.53 15.44 3.14
C VAL A 17 -5.43 13.93 3.30
N GLY A 18 -5.33 13.47 4.56
CA GLY A 18 -5.13 12.09 4.95
C GLY A 18 -3.68 11.78 5.38
N GLY A 19 -3.50 11.48 6.67
CA GLY A 19 -2.22 11.14 7.30
C GLY A 19 -1.97 9.64 7.44
N GLY A 20 -2.61 8.82 6.60
CA GLY A 20 -2.32 7.39 6.50
C GLY A 20 -0.92 7.13 5.98
N LEU A 21 -0.57 5.85 5.74
CA LEU A 21 0.79 5.45 5.34
C LEU A 21 1.36 6.26 4.15
N VAL A 22 0.53 6.56 3.15
CA VAL A 22 0.97 7.26 1.91
C VAL A 22 1.07 8.76 2.15
N GLY A 23 0.06 9.40 2.76
CA GLY A 23 0.07 10.84 3.00
C GLY A 23 1.16 11.26 3.99
N ALA A 24 1.37 10.47 5.05
CA ALA A 24 2.49 10.66 5.97
C ALA A 24 3.86 10.56 5.27
N SER A 25 4.02 9.57 4.38
CA SER A 25 5.25 9.41 3.59
C SER A 25 5.49 10.61 2.65
N LEU A 26 4.42 11.14 2.02
CA LEU A 26 4.51 12.33 1.19
C LEU A 26 4.91 13.58 2.00
N ALA A 27 4.28 13.78 3.17
CA ALA A 27 4.60 14.90 4.05
C ALA A 27 6.08 14.89 4.47
N ILE A 28 6.59 13.72 4.83
CA ILE A 28 8.00 13.51 5.18
C ILE A 28 8.91 13.78 3.96
N ALA A 29 8.54 13.30 2.77
CA ALA A 29 9.33 13.50 1.57
C ALA A 29 9.44 14.97 1.18
N LEU A 30 8.34 15.74 1.30
CA LEU A 30 8.33 17.18 1.06
C LEU A 30 9.18 17.94 2.08
N ASP A 31 9.07 17.61 3.38
CA ASP A 31 9.91 18.20 4.43
C ASP A 31 11.39 17.93 4.17
N ALA A 32 11.76 16.70 3.81
CA ALA A 32 13.13 16.33 3.47
C ALA A 32 13.67 17.09 2.25
N ALA A 33 12.79 17.49 1.32
CA ALA A 33 13.11 18.33 0.16
C ALA A 33 13.06 19.84 0.47
N GLY A 34 12.77 20.25 1.71
CA GLY A 34 12.67 21.65 2.11
C GLY A 34 11.37 22.34 1.71
N ILE A 35 10.35 21.61 1.30
CA ILE A 35 9.03 22.12 0.90
C ILE A 35 8.10 22.20 2.11
N ALA A 36 7.50 23.36 2.34
CA ALA A 36 6.51 23.54 3.39
C ALA A 36 5.20 22.83 3.01
N ALA A 37 4.63 22.07 3.95
CA ALA A 37 3.39 21.34 3.75
C ALA A 37 2.46 21.44 4.95
N THR A 38 1.17 21.27 4.69
CA THR A 38 0.13 21.09 5.72
C THR A 38 -0.47 19.70 5.59
N LEU A 39 -0.48 18.92 6.68
CA LEU A 39 -1.10 17.62 6.76
C LEU A 39 -2.36 17.68 7.60
N VAL A 40 -3.50 17.30 7.02
CA VAL A 40 -4.80 17.20 7.70
C VAL A 40 -5.14 15.72 7.89
N GLU A 41 -5.36 15.30 9.15
CA GLU A 41 -5.65 13.92 9.49
C GLU A 41 -6.77 13.84 10.55
N SER A 42 -7.78 13.02 10.28
CA SER A 42 -8.94 12.86 11.13
C SER A 42 -8.67 12.07 12.42
N ALA A 43 -7.70 11.16 12.39
CA ALA A 43 -7.29 10.39 13.55
C ALA A 43 -6.32 11.19 14.43
N ALA A 44 -6.35 10.92 15.73
CA ALA A 44 -5.36 11.47 16.65
C ALA A 44 -3.93 10.99 16.29
N PRO A 45 -2.88 11.78 16.54
CA PRO A 45 -1.51 11.44 16.15
C PRO A 45 -0.89 10.37 17.05
N ARG A 46 -1.55 9.22 17.14
CA ARG A 46 -1.12 8.02 17.89
C ARG A 46 -1.25 6.80 16.99
N ALA A 47 -0.32 5.87 17.13
CA ALA A 47 -0.27 4.67 16.30
C ALA A 47 -1.50 3.76 16.45
N ASP A 48 -2.16 3.78 17.61
CA ASP A 48 -3.36 3.00 17.92
C ASP A 48 -4.68 3.67 17.47
N ALA A 49 -4.63 4.94 17.10
CA ALA A 49 -5.81 5.70 16.66
C ALA A 49 -5.99 5.72 15.14
N GLN A 50 -4.91 5.58 14.36
CA GLN A 50 -4.93 5.65 12.91
C GLN A 50 -5.42 4.34 12.29
N PRO A 51 -6.58 4.31 11.57
CA PRO A 51 -7.17 3.08 11.02
C PRO A 51 -6.28 2.32 10.04
N SER A 52 -5.34 3.00 9.38
CA SER A 52 -4.41 2.36 8.44
C SER A 52 -3.17 1.73 9.12
N TYR A 53 -2.98 1.96 10.44
CA TYR A 53 -1.88 1.40 11.24
C TYR A 53 -2.36 0.18 12.02
N ASP A 54 -2.89 -0.80 11.28
CA ASP A 54 -3.53 -1.99 11.82
C ASP A 54 -2.59 -3.22 11.89
N GLU A 55 -3.17 -4.38 12.18
CA GLU A 55 -2.45 -5.65 12.32
C GLU A 55 -2.12 -6.33 10.98
N ARG A 56 -2.44 -5.70 9.83
CA ARG A 56 -2.07 -6.27 8.54
C ARG A 56 -0.56 -6.33 8.40
N ASN A 57 -0.08 -7.45 7.89
CA ASN A 57 1.32 -7.61 7.55
C ASN A 57 1.55 -7.09 6.14
N LEU A 58 2.32 -6.01 6.04
CA LEU A 58 2.71 -5.43 4.76
C LEU A 58 3.93 -6.17 4.21
N ALA A 59 3.89 -6.58 2.95
CA ALA A 59 5.09 -6.96 2.23
C ALA A 59 5.60 -5.73 1.46
N LEU A 60 6.64 -5.13 1.99
CA LEU A 60 7.30 -3.97 1.42
C LEU A 60 8.28 -4.44 0.34
N ALA A 61 8.07 -4.03 -0.90
CA ALA A 61 8.99 -4.31 -1.99
C ALA A 61 10.34 -3.62 -1.76
N ARG A 62 11.42 -4.11 -2.36
CA ARG A 62 12.75 -3.49 -2.21
C ARG A 62 12.76 -2.01 -2.56
N ALA A 63 12.18 -1.64 -3.69
CA ALA A 63 12.03 -0.23 -4.08
C ALA A 63 11.31 0.63 -3.02
N THR A 64 10.33 0.06 -2.34
CA THR A 64 9.61 0.70 -1.23
C THR A 64 10.53 0.95 -0.05
N VAL A 65 11.35 -0.03 0.32
CA VAL A 65 12.31 0.14 1.42
C VAL A 65 13.38 1.16 1.08
N ASN A 66 13.91 1.14 -0.15
CA ASN A 66 14.84 2.18 -0.62
C ASN A 66 14.22 3.59 -0.48
N GLY A 67 12.96 3.76 -0.90
CA GLY A 67 12.25 5.02 -0.74
C GLY A 67 12.06 5.43 0.72
N LEU A 68 11.70 4.49 1.61
CA LEU A 68 11.58 4.74 3.05
C LEU A 68 12.93 5.08 3.71
N GLU A 69 14.02 4.50 3.21
CA GLU A 69 15.38 4.86 3.63
C GLU A 69 15.76 6.29 3.20
N ALA A 70 15.48 6.64 1.94
CA ALA A 70 15.78 7.97 1.39
C ALA A 70 15.10 9.09 2.16
N ILE A 71 13.85 8.88 2.62
CA ILE A 71 13.12 9.86 3.44
C ILE A 71 13.35 9.70 4.96
N GLY A 72 14.25 8.79 5.37
CA GLY A 72 14.65 8.61 6.76
C GLY A 72 13.68 7.86 7.67
N VAL A 73 12.64 7.21 7.12
CA VAL A 73 11.65 6.42 7.87
C VAL A 73 12.20 5.04 8.27
N TRP A 74 12.95 4.40 7.35
CA TRP A 74 13.38 3.02 7.52
C TRP A 74 14.22 2.78 8.78
N ARG A 75 15.02 3.73 9.21
CA ARG A 75 15.83 3.64 10.45
C ARG A 75 14.98 3.36 11.70
N HIS A 76 13.71 3.80 11.71
CA HIS A 76 12.77 3.59 12.80
C HIS A 76 11.98 2.26 12.68
N ALA A 77 12.02 1.60 11.52
CA ALA A 77 11.25 0.39 11.20
C ALA A 77 12.12 -0.86 11.05
N ALA A 78 13.37 -0.73 10.62
CA ALA A 78 14.25 -1.82 10.20
C ALA A 78 14.38 -2.94 11.23
N ALA A 79 14.50 -2.62 12.52
CA ALA A 79 14.66 -3.60 13.60
C ALA A 79 13.42 -4.51 13.79
N ARG A 80 12.27 -4.12 13.26
CA ARG A 80 10.99 -4.87 13.33
C ARG A 80 10.65 -5.58 12.02
N ALA A 81 11.40 -5.32 10.96
CA ALA A 81 11.17 -5.89 9.65
C ALA A 81 11.84 -7.26 9.50
N THR A 82 11.16 -8.18 8.82
CA THR A 82 11.69 -9.50 8.49
C THR A 82 11.97 -9.56 6.98
N PRO A 83 13.19 -9.89 6.54
CA PRO A 83 13.50 -9.94 5.12
C PRO A 83 12.76 -11.07 4.40
N ILE A 84 12.35 -10.83 3.17
CA ILE A 84 11.85 -11.82 2.22
C ILE A 84 12.98 -12.15 1.25
N ARG A 85 13.65 -13.29 1.46
CA ARG A 85 14.76 -13.74 0.58
C ARG A 85 14.29 -14.67 -0.50
N HIS A 86 13.19 -15.37 -0.27
CA HIS A 86 12.63 -16.34 -1.18
C HIS A 86 11.13 -16.11 -1.33
N ILE A 87 10.61 -16.25 -2.55
CA ILE A 87 9.18 -16.27 -2.83
C ILE A 87 8.85 -17.60 -3.50
N HIS A 88 7.82 -18.27 -3.02
CA HIS A 88 7.31 -19.51 -3.58
C HIS A 88 5.85 -19.33 -4.00
N VAL A 89 5.60 -19.42 -5.29
CA VAL A 89 4.25 -19.32 -5.88
C VAL A 89 3.82 -20.69 -6.37
N SER A 90 2.61 -21.12 -6.03
CA SER A 90 2.05 -22.41 -6.45
C SER A 90 0.53 -22.36 -6.51
N ARG A 91 -0.10 -23.37 -7.11
CA ARG A 91 -1.55 -23.55 -7.07
C ARG A 91 -1.91 -24.90 -6.43
N ALA A 92 -3.01 -24.93 -5.68
CA ALA A 92 -3.52 -26.17 -5.09
C ALA A 92 -3.97 -27.14 -6.19
N GLY A 93 -3.61 -28.42 -6.05
CA GLY A 93 -3.97 -29.46 -7.03
C GLY A 93 -3.18 -29.43 -8.34
N GLU A 94 -2.24 -28.49 -8.53
CA GLU A 94 -1.40 -28.39 -9.73
C GLU A 94 0.08 -28.66 -9.42
N PHE A 95 0.84 -29.14 -10.40
CA PHE A 95 2.24 -29.56 -10.21
C PHE A 95 3.25 -28.40 -10.36
N GLY A 96 2.88 -27.33 -11.07
CA GLY A 96 3.77 -26.18 -11.33
C GLY A 96 3.99 -25.33 -10.10
N SER A 97 5.24 -24.83 -9.95
CA SER A 97 5.56 -23.78 -8.98
C SER A 97 6.63 -22.86 -9.54
N ALA A 98 6.63 -21.60 -9.12
CA ALA A 98 7.68 -20.63 -9.42
C ALA A 98 8.38 -20.21 -8.13
N ARG A 99 9.71 -20.10 -8.17
CA ARG A 99 10.55 -19.64 -7.07
C ARG A 99 11.37 -18.46 -7.51
N ILE A 100 11.42 -17.45 -6.66
CA ILE A 100 12.25 -16.27 -6.86
C ILE A 100 13.16 -16.17 -5.65
N ASP A 101 14.46 -16.14 -5.87
CA ASP A 101 15.48 -16.10 -4.83
C ASP A 101 16.28 -14.80 -4.95
N ALA A 102 16.51 -14.13 -3.82
CA ALA A 102 17.23 -12.86 -3.74
C ALA A 102 18.66 -12.97 -4.30
N ASP A 103 19.39 -14.03 -3.93
CA ASP A 103 20.77 -14.26 -4.39
C ASP A 103 20.87 -14.32 -5.92
N ARG A 104 19.85 -14.94 -6.59
CA ARG A 104 19.80 -15.00 -8.07
C ARG A 104 19.52 -13.65 -8.72
N GLN A 105 19.01 -12.70 -7.94
CA GLN A 105 18.75 -11.33 -8.39
C GLN A 105 19.87 -10.36 -7.99
N GLY A 106 20.91 -10.83 -7.30
CA GLY A 106 22.03 -10.01 -6.83
C GLY A 106 21.65 -9.05 -5.68
N VAL A 107 20.62 -9.39 -4.89
CA VAL A 107 20.17 -8.57 -3.77
C VAL A 107 20.14 -9.38 -2.46
N ASP A 108 20.24 -8.70 -1.33
CA ASP A 108 20.17 -9.30 0.02
C ASP A 108 18.75 -9.75 0.40
N ALA A 109 17.73 -9.04 -0.11
CA ALA A 109 16.32 -9.37 0.05
C ALA A 109 15.49 -8.82 -1.12
N LEU A 110 14.42 -9.54 -1.49
CA LEU A 110 13.43 -9.11 -2.49
C LEU A 110 12.48 -8.04 -1.93
N GLY A 111 12.38 -7.98 -0.62
CA GLY A 111 11.52 -7.10 0.15
C GLY A 111 11.54 -7.49 1.63
N TRP A 112 10.67 -6.85 2.42
CA TRP A 112 10.56 -7.10 3.86
C TRP A 112 9.10 -7.18 4.29
N THR A 113 8.81 -8.00 5.27
CA THR A 113 7.52 -8.02 5.93
C THR A 113 7.56 -7.18 7.20
N LEU A 114 6.56 -6.33 7.39
CA LEU A 114 6.41 -5.46 8.54
C LEU A 114 4.92 -5.28 8.87
N PRO A 115 4.48 -5.39 10.14
CA PRO A 115 3.12 -5.00 10.52
C PRO A 115 2.83 -3.53 10.21
N ALA A 116 1.63 -3.21 9.72
CA ALA A 116 1.27 -1.84 9.36
C ALA A 116 1.38 -0.87 10.55
N ARG A 117 1.06 -1.32 11.77
CA ARG A 117 1.24 -0.53 13.00
C ARG A 117 2.70 -0.14 13.26
N GLU A 118 3.66 -1.03 12.97
CA GLU A 118 5.09 -0.76 13.18
C GLU A 118 5.59 0.28 12.16
N LEU A 119 5.15 0.16 10.89
CA LEU A 119 5.44 1.18 9.89
C LEU A 119 4.79 2.52 10.25
N GLY A 120 3.54 2.49 10.73
CA GLY A 120 2.84 3.69 11.20
C GLY A 120 3.55 4.38 12.36
N ALA A 121 4.02 3.61 13.34
CA ALA A 121 4.81 4.14 14.44
C ALA A 121 6.14 4.78 13.96
N ALA A 122 6.80 4.17 12.97
CA ALA A 122 8.01 4.71 12.37
C ALA A 122 7.74 6.02 11.61
N LEU A 123 6.63 6.09 10.87
CA LEU A 123 6.20 7.31 10.18
C LEU A 123 5.88 8.43 11.17
N LEU A 124 5.16 8.16 12.26
CA LEU A 124 4.87 9.16 13.28
C LEU A 124 6.14 9.71 13.91
N ARG A 125 7.10 8.86 14.28
CA ARG A 125 8.40 9.32 14.80
C ARG A 125 9.12 10.23 13.82
N ARG A 126 9.12 9.88 12.53
CA ARG A 126 9.78 10.72 11.51
C ARG A 126 9.00 12.02 11.24
N LEU A 127 7.65 12.00 11.32
CA LEU A 127 6.82 13.19 11.23
C LEU A 127 7.11 14.19 12.38
N ASP A 128 7.43 13.68 13.58
CA ASP A 128 7.78 14.52 14.72
C ASP A 128 9.15 15.21 14.56
N GLU A 129 9.98 14.72 13.65
CA GLU A 129 11.27 15.34 13.28
C GLU A 129 11.12 16.38 12.16
N CYS A 130 9.95 16.49 11.50
CA CYS A 130 9.71 17.45 10.42
C CYS A 130 9.66 18.88 10.93
N THR A 131 10.35 19.79 10.27
CA THR A 131 10.46 21.20 10.67
C THR A 131 9.66 22.16 9.79
N ARG A 132 9.25 21.70 8.59
CA ARG A 132 8.47 22.48 7.61
C ARG A 132 7.05 21.96 7.44
N LEU A 133 6.56 21.16 8.39
CA LEU A 133 5.26 20.52 8.36
C LEU A 133 4.34 21.11 9.42
N THR A 134 3.21 21.69 8.98
CA THR A 134 2.08 22.02 9.85
C THR A 134 1.14 20.81 9.92
N ARG A 135 0.76 20.37 11.12
CA ARG A 135 -0.12 19.21 11.32
C ARG A 135 -1.40 19.61 12.01
N PHE A 136 -2.54 19.30 11.39
CA PHE A 136 -3.86 19.35 12.00
C PHE A 136 -4.33 17.90 12.22
N ALA A 137 -4.24 17.40 13.45
CA ALA A 137 -4.62 16.04 13.85
C ALA A 137 -4.96 15.98 15.35
N PRO A 138 -6.19 15.62 15.75
CA PRO A 138 -7.30 15.26 14.85
C PRO A 138 -7.93 16.49 14.20
N ALA A 139 -8.20 16.41 12.89
CA ALA A 139 -8.88 17.44 12.13
C ALA A 139 -9.49 16.88 10.84
N THR A 140 -10.58 17.45 10.37
CA THR A 140 -11.31 16.98 9.20
C THR A 140 -11.48 18.10 8.18
N LEU A 141 -11.19 17.80 6.90
CA LEU A 141 -11.53 18.69 5.81
C LEU A 141 -13.04 18.71 5.61
N SER A 142 -13.67 19.89 5.78
CA SER A 142 -15.13 20.05 5.67
C SER A 142 -15.58 20.70 4.37
N ALA A 143 -14.81 21.63 3.82
CA ALA A 143 -15.11 22.27 2.53
C ALA A 143 -13.86 22.59 1.71
N LEU A 144 -14.06 22.69 0.39
CA LEU A 144 -13.05 23.08 -0.59
C LEU A 144 -13.67 24.12 -1.53
N GLU A 145 -12.96 25.23 -1.71
CA GLU A 145 -13.34 26.31 -2.63
C GLU A 145 -12.18 26.55 -3.61
N PRO A 146 -12.42 26.55 -4.93
CA PRO A 146 -11.37 26.85 -5.89
C PRO A 146 -11.00 28.33 -5.83
N LEU A 147 -9.69 28.61 -5.91
CA LEU A 147 -9.11 29.94 -6.06
C LEU A 147 -8.44 30.06 -7.44
N CYS A 148 -8.15 31.30 -7.87
CA CYS A 148 -7.39 31.51 -9.13
C CYS A 148 -6.02 30.81 -9.12
N ALA A 149 -5.36 30.74 -7.97
CA ALA A 149 -4.01 30.18 -7.81
C ALA A 149 -3.95 28.94 -6.90
N GLY A 150 -5.07 28.27 -6.62
CA GLY A 150 -5.08 27.12 -5.71
C GLY A 150 -6.45 26.75 -5.19
N TRP A 151 -6.46 26.30 -3.95
CA TRP A 151 -7.65 25.91 -3.20
C TRP A 151 -7.69 26.54 -1.83
N ARG A 152 -8.88 26.95 -1.39
CA ARG A 152 -9.15 27.27 0.01
C ARG A 152 -9.80 26.06 0.66
N ALA A 153 -9.19 25.54 1.69
CA ALA A 153 -9.69 24.43 2.48
C ALA A 153 -10.24 24.93 3.82
N GLN A 154 -11.42 24.47 4.21
CA GLN A 154 -11.94 24.62 5.55
C GLN A 154 -11.67 23.35 6.34
N ILE A 155 -10.99 23.50 7.48
CA ILE A 155 -10.53 22.42 8.33
C ILE A 155 -11.20 22.55 9.68
N ASP A 156 -12.00 21.55 10.06
CA ASP A 156 -12.59 21.47 11.38
C ASP A 156 -11.56 20.87 12.34
N THR A 157 -11.11 21.68 13.29
CA THR A 157 -10.16 21.29 14.34
C THR A 157 -10.84 21.30 15.71
N THR A 158 -10.17 20.76 16.72
CA THR A 158 -10.62 20.82 18.12
C THR A 158 -10.74 22.24 18.66
N GLU A 159 -10.07 23.21 18.03
CA GLU A 159 -10.07 24.63 18.42
C GLU A 159 -11.05 25.48 17.59
N GLY A 160 -11.77 24.88 16.64
CA GLY A 160 -12.68 25.53 15.71
C GLY A 160 -12.27 25.41 14.26
N ILE A 161 -12.99 26.09 13.38
CA ILE A 161 -12.75 26.06 11.93
C ILE A 161 -11.54 26.90 11.58
N ARG A 162 -10.64 26.33 10.77
CA ARG A 162 -9.48 27.01 10.19
C ARG A 162 -9.61 27.05 8.67
N ALA A 163 -9.31 28.18 8.05
CA ALA A 163 -9.20 28.31 6.61
C ALA A 163 -7.72 28.31 6.20
N VAL A 164 -7.37 27.49 5.22
CA VAL A 164 -5.98 27.39 4.70
C VAL A 164 -6.02 27.47 3.18
N ASP A 165 -5.26 28.40 2.61
CA ASP A 165 -5.06 28.51 1.17
C ASP A 165 -3.83 27.72 0.76
N THR A 166 -3.91 27.01 -0.35
CA THR A 166 -2.81 26.17 -0.86
C THR A 166 -2.75 26.20 -2.39
N PRO A 167 -1.56 26.37 -3.00
CA PRO A 167 -1.39 26.27 -4.45
C PRO A 167 -1.57 24.83 -4.99
N LEU A 168 -1.36 23.79 -4.14
CA LEU A 168 -1.55 22.40 -4.50
C LEU A 168 -2.29 21.64 -3.40
N LEU A 169 -3.43 21.02 -3.76
CA LEU A 169 -4.19 20.11 -2.93
C LEU A 169 -3.85 18.65 -3.27
N VAL A 170 -3.52 17.84 -2.28
CA VAL A 170 -3.24 16.40 -2.43
C VAL A 170 -4.25 15.57 -1.67
N GLY A 171 -5.04 14.76 -2.39
CA GLY A 171 -5.91 13.75 -1.81
C GLY A 171 -5.15 12.46 -1.52
N ALA A 172 -4.94 12.15 -0.23
CA ALA A 172 -4.35 10.92 0.29
C ALA A 172 -5.30 10.23 1.31
N ASP A 173 -6.57 10.56 1.27
CA ASP A 173 -7.64 10.28 2.22
C ASP A 173 -8.35 8.93 1.99
N GLY A 174 -7.67 8.00 1.34
CA GLY A 174 -8.05 6.60 1.26
C GLY A 174 -9.10 6.27 0.20
N THR A 175 -9.60 5.04 0.24
CA THR A 175 -10.48 4.46 -0.79
C THR A 175 -11.79 5.24 -0.97
N GLY A 176 -12.34 5.77 0.11
CA GLY A 176 -13.56 6.60 0.14
C GLY A 176 -13.32 8.09 -0.06
N SER A 177 -12.22 8.49 -0.68
CA SER A 177 -11.71 9.86 -0.76
C SER A 177 -12.77 10.95 -0.92
N PHE A 178 -12.84 11.82 0.07
CA PHE A 178 -13.65 13.03 0.05
C PHE A 178 -13.09 14.05 -0.97
N VAL A 179 -11.76 14.17 -1.03
CA VAL A 179 -11.08 15.05 -1.99
C VAL A 179 -11.46 14.65 -3.42
N ARG A 180 -11.33 13.35 -3.77
CA ARG A 180 -11.73 12.85 -5.10
C ARG A 180 -13.15 13.21 -5.45
N ALA A 181 -14.10 13.02 -4.51
CA ALA A 181 -15.50 13.33 -4.72
C ALA A 181 -15.75 14.85 -4.91
N ARG A 182 -15.06 15.70 -4.13
CA ARG A 182 -15.15 17.16 -4.24
C ARG A 182 -14.53 17.70 -5.54
N LEU A 183 -13.53 17.04 -6.07
CA LEU A 183 -12.94 17.36 -7.37
C LEU A 183 -13.80 16.88 -8.56
N GLY A 184 -14.91 16.18 -8.32
CA GLY A 184 -15.76 15.63 -9.38
C GLY A 184 -15.08 14.50 -10.17
N ILE A 185 -14.07 13.83 -9.60
CA ILE A 185 -13.36 12.74 -10.24
C ILE A 185 -14.10 11.43 -9.98
N ASP A 186 -14.67 10.85 -11.03
CA ASP A 186 -15.31 9.54 -10.99
C ASP A 186 -14.31 8.42 -10.66
N ALA A 187 -14.83 7.31 -10.15
CA ALA A 187 -14.04 6.12 -9.89
C ALA A 187 -14.80 4.84 -10.26
N GLU A 188 -14.16 4.01 -11.05
CA GLU A 188 -14.62 2.65 -11.29
C GLU A 188 -14.47 1.83 -10.01
N ARG A 189 -15.52 1.10 -9.63
CA ARG A 189 -15.53 0.19 -8.48
C ARG A 189 -15.81 -1.23 -8.94
N HIS A 190 -15.04 -2.18 -8.41
CA HIS A 190 -15.26 -3.60 -8.63
C HIS A 190 -15.19 -4.35 -7.30
N ASP A 191 -16.29 -5.03 -6.96
CA ASP A 191 -16.35 -5.90 -5.80
C ASP A 191 -15.96 -7.32 -6.22
N TYR A 192 -14.91 -7.87 -5.60
CA TYR A 192 -14.46 -9.23 -5.87
C TYR A 192 -15.33 -10.29 -5.18
N ARG A 193 -16.27 -9.90 -4.32
CA ARG A 193 -17.03 -10.78 -3.43
C ARG A 193 -16.12 -11.70 -2.62
N GLN A 194 -14.99 -11.16 -2.22
CA GLN A 194 -13.97 -11.83 -1.42
C GLN A 194 -13.62 -10.98 -0.20
N THR A 195 -13.27 -11.66 0.88
CA THR A 195 -12.79 -11.06 2.13
C THR A 195 -11.47 -11.73 2.50
N LEU A 196 -10.49 -10.92 2.90
CA LEU A 196 -9.26 -11.42 3.53
C LEU A 196 -9.51 -11.66 5.00
N ILE A 197 -9.12 -12.81 5.50
CA ILE A 197 -8.93 -13.05 6.93
C ILE A 197 -7.43 -12.95 7.20
N VAL A 198 -7.04 -11.92 7.93
CA VAL A 198 -5.63 -11.66 8.27
C VAL A 198 -5.38 -12.01 9.73
N CYS A 199 -4.33 -12.76 9.99
CA CYS A 199 -3.85 -13.04 11.34
C CYS A 199 -2.36 -13.42 11.32
N THR A 200 -1.80 -13.72 12.48
CA THR A 200 -0.48 -14.39 12.59
C THR A 200 -0.70 -15.88 12.85
N ILE A 201 0.28 -16.72 12.47
CA ILE A 201 0.27 -18.16 12.73
C ILE A 201 1.69 -18.66 12.99
N THR A 202 1.84 -19.75 13.73
CA THR A 202 3.15 -20.37 14.00
C THR A 202 3.26 -21.67 13.19
N PRO A 203 4.19 -21.77 12.23
CA PRO A 203 4.49 -23.02 11.56
C PRO A 203 5.41 -23.91 12.40
N GLU A 204 5.37 -25.23 12.18
CA GLU A 204 6.27 -26.20 12.80
C GLU A 204 7.71 -26.05 12.27
N ARG A 205 7.85 -25.87 10.95
CA ARG A 205 9.14 -25.68 10.29
C ARG A 205 9.45 -24.21 10.16
N ASP A 206 10.74 -23.86 10.23
CA ASP A 206 11.20 -22.50 9.99
C ASP A 206 10.83 -22.06 8.56
N HIS A 207 10.33 -20.83 8.43
CA HIS A 207 10.00 -20.24 7.13
C HIS A 207 11.26 -19.86 6.33
N ALA A 208 12.43 -19.81 6.93
CA ALA A 208 13.72 -19.48 6.28
C ALA A 208 13.62 -18.21 5.40
N ASN A 209 12.97 -17.16 5.91
CA ASN A 209 12.72 -15.90 5.19
C ASN A 209 12.00 -16.09 3.83
N ARG A 210 11.14 -17.10 3.72
CA ARG A 210 10.37 -17.40 2.52
C ARG A 210 8.93 -16.96 2.67
N ALA A 211 8.47 -16.17 1.70
CA ALA A 211 7.07 -15.88 1.48
C ALA A 211 6.43 -16.94 0.59
N TYR A 212 5.22 -17.33 0.91
CA TYR A 212 4.45 -18.30 0.13
C TYR A 212 3.18 -17.65 -0.38
N GLU A 213 2.89 -17.83 -1.65
CA GLU A 213 1.63 -17.50 -2.28
C GLU A 213 1.08 -18.79 -2.90
N ARG A 214 -0.07 -19.25 -2.42
CA ARG A 214 -0.72 -20.45 -2.93
C ARG A 214 -2.12 -20.13 -3.40
N PHE A 215 -2.35 -20.28 -4.69
CA PHE A 215 -3.65 -20.09 -5.31
C PHE A 215 -4.55 -21.31 -5.07
N ALA A 216 -5.84 -21.05 -4.90
CA ALA A 216 -6.91 -22.05 -4.85
C ALA A 216 -8.16 -21.50 -5.53
N ASP A 217 -9.17 -22.31 -5.77
CA ASP A 217 -10.41 -21.90 -6.46
C ASP A 217 -11.18 -20.82 -5.69
N THR A 218 -11.08 -20.80 -4.37
CA THR A 218 -11.72 -19.81 -3.49
C THR A 218 -10.91 -18.54 -3.29
N GLY A 219 -9.70 -18.46 -3.85
CA GLY A 219 -8.76 -17.36 -3.71
C GLY A 219 -7.41 -17.79 -3.15
N PRO A 220 -6.44 -16.86 -3.12
CA PRO A 220 -5.09 -17.15 -2.62
C PRO A 220 -5.05 -17.28 -1.09
N ILE A 221 -4.06 -18.07 -0.62
CA ILE A 221 -3.58 -18.04 0.75
C ILE A 221 -2.09 -17.68 0.73
N ALA A 222 -1.69 -16.69 1.51
CA ALA A 222 -0.30 -16.29 1.64
C ALA A 222 0.19 -16.48 3.08
N LEU A 223 1.45 -16.93 3.21
CA LEU A 223 2.21 -16.90 4.45
C LEU A 223 3.46 -16.03 4.26
N LEU A 224 3.56 -14.98 5.04
CA LEU A 224 4.66 -14.03 5.02
C LEU A 224 5.57 -14.24 6.23
N PRO A 225 6.91 -14.27 6.08
CA PRO A 225 7.81 -14.47 7.20
C PRO A 225 7.73 -13.30 8.18
N LEU A 226 7.67 -13.59 9.47
CA LEU A 226 7.73 -12.64 10.57
C LEU A 226 8.83 -13.04 11.55
N ALA A 227 9.17 -12.11 12.46
CA ALA A 227 10.06 -12.40 13.56
C ALA A 227 9.56 -13.59 14.42
N GLU A 228 10.44 -14.14 15.25
CA GLU A 228 10.13 -15.23 16.19
C GLU A 228 9.59 -16.51 15.53
N ARG A 229 10.01 -16.76 14.28
CA ARG A 229 9.56 -17.91 13.47
C ARG A 229 8.03 -17.94 13.23
N ARG A 230 7.37 -16.82 13.36
CA ARG A 230 5.94 -16.70 13.03
C ARG A 230 5.74 -16.36 11.56
N CYS A 231 4.52 -16.54 11.08
CA CYS A 231 4.10 -16.06 9.77
C CYS A 231 2.86 -15.15 9.90
N GLY A 232 2.80 -14.13 9.08
CA GLY A 232 1.57 -13.43 8.75
C GLY A 232 0.77 -14.29 7.77
N LEU A 233 -0.45 -14.66 8.15
CA LEU A 233 -1.36 -15.41 7.29
C LEU A 233 -2.37 -14.45 6.67
N VAL A 234 -2.55 -14.57 5.37
CA VAL A 234 -3.58 -13.88 4.59
C VAL A 234 -4.40 -14.95 3.87
N LEU A 235 -5.61 -15.20 4.33
CA LEU A 235 -6.51 -16.19 3.77
C LEU A 235 -7.66 -15.49 3.05
N THR A 236 -7.85 -15.77 1.76
CA THR A 236 -8.99 -15.28 1.00
C THR A 236 -10.16 -16.27 1.10
N VAL A 237 -11.33 -15.73 1.43
CA VAL A 237 -12.60 -16.48 1.48
C VAL A 237 -13.68 -15.73 0.72
N ALA A 238 -14.79 -16.38 0.39
CA ALA A 238 -15.96 -15.70 -0.13
C ALA A 238 -16.55 -14.76 0.94
N THR A 239 -17.11 -13.61 0.54
CA THR A 239 -17.59 -12.61 1.49
C THR A 239 -18.70 -13.13 2.40
N ASP A 240 -19.58 -14.00 1.89
CA ASP A 240 -20.67 -14.65 2.63
C ASP A 240 -20.17 -15.71 3.63
N GLU A 241 -18.95 -16.22 3.47
CA GLU A 241 -18.30 -17.15 4.41
C GLU A 241 -17.46 -16.43 5.48
N ALA A 242 -17.17 -15.14 5.31
CA ALA A 242 -16.15 -14.43 6.07
C ALA A 242 -16.43 -14.42 7.58
N ASP A 243 -17.66 -14.13 7.99
CA ASP A 243 -18.04 -14.06 9.41
C ASP A 243 -17.97 -15.46 10.05
N ALA A 244 -18.43 -16.50 9.35
CA ALA A 244 -18.35 -17.87 9.82
C ALA A 244 -16.89 -18.33 9.99
N VAL A 245 -16.01 -18.00 9.05
CA VAL A 245 -14.57 -18.31 9.13
C VAL A 245 -13.90 -17.54 10.25
N ALA A 246 -14.22 -16.27 10.44
CA ALA A 246 -13.66 -15.45 11.51
C ALA A 246 -14.10 -15.94 12.90
N ALA A 247 -15.31 -16.51 13.01
CA ALA A 247 -15.88 -17.03 14.25
C ALA A 247 -15.46 -18.47 14.58
N LEU A 248 -14.75 -19.19 13.68
CA LEU A 248 -14.23 -20.53 13.99
C LEU A 248 -13.40 -20.51 15.29
N ASP A 249 -13.44 -21.57 16.05
CA ASP A 249 -12.44 -21.76 17.11
C ASP A 249 -11.03 -21.93 16.53
N ASP A 250 -10.02 -21.93 17.37
CA ASP A 250 -8.63 -22.01 16.91
C ASP A 250 -8.32 -23.33 16.19
N ALA A 251 -8.93 -24.43 16.61
CA ALA A 251 -8.72 -25.75 16.02
C ALA A 251 -9.32 -25.80 14.60
N GLY A 252 -10.57 -25.37 14.44
CA GLY A 252 -11.26 -25.33 13.14
C GLY A 252 -10.60 -24.36 12.17
N PHE A 253 -10.13 -23.21 12.66
CA PHE A 253 -9.39 -22.26 11.81
C PHE A 253 -8.03 -22.82 11.36
N ILE A 254 -7.28 -23.46 12.24
CA ILE A 254 -6.01 -24.13 11.90
C ILE A 254 -6.27 -25.23 10.85
N GLU A 255 -7.29 -26.05 11.03
CA GLU A 255 -7.64 -27.10 10.06
C GLU A 255 -7.93 -26.49 8.68
N LEU A 256 -8.73 -25.43 8.62
CA LEU A 256 -9.03 -24.71 7.38
C LEU A 256 -7.76 -24.17 6.73
N ALA A 257 -6.92 -23.46 7.49
CA ALA A 257 -5.65 -22.88 7.02
C ALA A 257 -4.70 -23.97 6.52
N GLN A 258 -4.57 -25.08 7.28
CA GLN A 258 -3.71 -26.22 6.93
C GLN A 258 -4.18 -26.89 5.63
N ARG A 259 -5.48 -27.14 5.48
CA ARG A 259 -6.07 -27.75 4.28
C ARG A 259 -5.84 -26.86 3.05
N ARG A 260 -5.95 -25.52 3.19
CA ARG A 260 -5.73 -24.57 2.10
C ARG A 260 -4.24 -24.38 1.75
N PHE A 261 -3.38 -24.28 2.76
CA PHE A 261 -1.94 -24.05 2.57
C PHE A 261 -1.18 -25.33 2.24
N GLY A 262 -1.56 -26.46 2.85
CA GLY A 262 -0.82 -27.73 2.77
C GLY A 262 0.31 -27.82 3.83
N TRP A 263 1.21 -28.79 3.67
CA TRP A 263 2.18 -29.21 4.69
C TRP A 263 3.63 -28.71 4.47
N ARG A 264 3.84 -27.73 3.60
CA ARG A 264 5.20 -27.24 3.28
C ARG A 264 5.96 -26.73 4.49
N LEU A 265 5.27 -26.09 5.42
CA LEU A 265 5.81 -25.59 6.68
C LEU A 265 5.50 -26.50 7.88
N GLY A 266 5.16 -27.78 7.65
CA GLY A 266 4.71 -28.70 8.69
C GLY A 266 3.34 -28.31 9.23
N ARG A 267 3.07 -28.63 10.51
CA ARG A 267 1.83 -28.30 11.19
C ARG A 267 1.77 -26.80 11.49
N LEU A 268 0.61 -26.19 11.20
CA LEU A 268 0.28 -24.82 11.61
C LEU A 268 -0.34 -24.83 13.01
N SER A 269 -0.05 -23.81 13.80
CA SER A 269 -0.50 -23.69 15.20
C SER A 269 -0.58 -22.24 15.66
N ARG A 270 -1.18 -21.99 16.82
CA ARG A 270 -1.24 -20.69 17.50
C ARG A 270 -1.69 -19.54 16.59
N PRO A 271 -2.93 -19.59 16.06
CA PRO A 271 -3.46 -18.48 15.27
C PRO A 271 -3.64 -17.25 16.18
N GLY A 272 -3.31 -16.08 15.67
CA GLY A 272 -3.63 -14.82 16.30
C GLY A 272 -5.07 -14.39 16.06
N LYS A 273 -5.43 -13.21 16.58
CA LYS A 273 -6.74 -12.61 16.33
C LYS A 273 -6.97 -12.45 14.83
N ARG A 274 -8.16 -12.81 14.37
CA ARG A 274 -8.55 -12.78 12.97
C ARG A 274 -9.20 -11.44 12.66
N HIS A 275 -8.74 -10.80 11.59
CA HIS A 275 -9.25 -9.50 11.13
C HIS A 275 -9.78 -9.65 9.71
N PRO A 276 -11.12 -9.56 9.50
CA PRO A 276 -11.70 -9.59 8.17
C PRO A 276 -11.53 -8.23 7.47
N HIS A 277 -11.17 -8.28 6.18
CA HIS A 277 -11.00 -7.11 5.31
C HIS A 277 -11.67 -7.38 3.95
N PRO A 278 -12.83 -6.79 3.64
CA PRO A 278 -13.45 -6.91 2.33
C PRO A 278 -12.55 -6.38 1.20
N ILE A 279 -12.56 -7.06 0.07
CA ILE A 279 -11.69 -6.74 -1.07
C ILE A 279 -12.47 -6.01 -2.16
N HIS A 280 -12.10 -4.77 -2.41
CA HIS A 280 -12.63 -3.98 -3.52
C HIS A 280 -11.48 -3.40 -4.35
N ARG A 281 -11.69 -3.29 -5.65
CA ARG A 281 -10.87 -2.45 -6.52
C ARG A 281 -11.57 -1.11 -6.68
N VAL A 282 -10.83 -0.03 -6.55
CA VAL A 282 -11.28 1.31 -6.89
C VAL A 282 -10.21 1.95 -7.78
N ALA A 283 -10.62 2.57 -8.87
CA ALA A 283 -9.70 3.26 -9.78
C ALA A 283 -10.30 4.60 -10.17
N ALA A 284 -9.69 5.70 -9.72
CA ALA A 284 -10.06 7.04 -10.16
C ALA A 284 -9.89 7.18 -11.68
N ALA A 285 -10.84 7.82 -12.35
CA ALA A 285 -10.84 8.02 -13.78
C ALA A 285 -9.63 8.86 -14.23
N GLN A 286 -9.18 9.79 -13.40
CA GLN A 286 -8.00 10.62 -13.59
C GLN A 286 -7.27 10.85 -12.25
N LEU A 287 -5.96 11.13 -12.30
CA LEU A 287 -5.13 11.35 -11.12
C LEU A 287 -5.08 12.81 -10.70
N THR A 288 -5.42 13.74 -11.60
CA THR A 288 -5.22 15.18 -11.42
C THR A 288 -6.48 15.97 -11.79
N ALA A 289 -6.63 17.13 -11.17
CA ALA A 289 -7.56 18.19 -11.51
C ALA A 289 -6.80 19.53 -11.40
N PRO A 290 -7.37 20.67 -11.81
CA PRO A 290 -6.68 21.95 -11.66
C PRO A 290 -6.17 22.16 -10.24
N ARG A 291 -4.84 22.28 -10.10
CA ARG A 291 -4.15 22.45 -8.81
C ARG A 291 -4.47 21.40 -7.74
N ALA A 292 -4.79 20.16 -8.20
CA ALA A 292 -5.08 19.06 -7.29
C ALA A 292 -4.59 17.72 -7.86
N VAL A 293 -4.20 16.80 -6.96
CA VAL A 293 -3.68 15.49 -7.32
C VAL A 293 -4.12 14.43 -6.31
N LEU A 294 -4.34 13.20 -6.78
CA LEU A 294 -4.68 12.04 -5.95
C LEU A 294 -3.46 11.10 -5.86
N VAL A 295 -3.22 10.57 -4.66
CA VAL A 295 -2.15 9.60 -4.40
C VAL A 295 -2.67 8.41 -3.59
N GLY A 296 -2.04 7.25 -3.73
CA GLY A 296 -2.37 6.05 -2.96
C GLY A 296 -3.81 5.58 -3.16
N ASN A 297 -4.49 5.20 -2.07
CA ASN A 297 -5.84 4.64 -2.16
C ASN A 297 -6.92 5.66 -2.60
N ALA A 298 -6.66 6.96 -2.52
CA ALA A 298 -7.53 7.98 -3.10
C ALA A 298 -7.54 7.92 -4.64
N ALA A 299 -6.39 7.60 -5.25
CA ALA A 299 -6.22 7.40 -6.67
C ALA A 299 -6.61 5.98 -7.11
N GLN A 300 -6.13 4.95 -6.40
CA GLN A 300 -6.42 3.55 -6.71
C GLN A 300 -6.29 2.62 -5.50
N THR A 301 -7.30 1.78 -5.30
CA THR A 301 -7.24 0.62 -4.40
C THR A 301 -7.15 -0.63 -5.27
N VAL A 302 -6.13 -1.46 -5.05
CA VAL A 302 -5.87 -2.67 -5.83
C VAL A 302 -6.17 -3.92 -5.01
N HIS A 303 -6.44 -5.04 -5.70
CA HIS A 303 -6.52 -6.34 -5.01
C HIS A 303 -5.19 -6.62 -4.28
N PRO A 304 -5.22 -7.09 -3.03
CA PRO A 304 -4.02 -7.24 -2.19
C PRO A 304 -3.05 -8.35 -2.64
N ILE A 305 -3.38 -9.08 -3.71
CA ILE A 305 -2.49 -10.10 -4.30
C ILE A 305 -1.13 -9.49 -4.64
N GLY A 306 -0.06 -10.12 -4.16
CA GLY A 306 1.29 -9.60 -4.32
C GLY A 306 1.56 -8.31 -3.54
N ALA A 307 0.69 -7.93 -2.58
CA ALA A 307 0.86 -6.83 -1.61
C ALA A 307 1.21 -5.45 -2.24
N GLN A 308 0.61 -5.09 -3.37
CA GLN A 308 1.03 -3.91 -4.14
C GLN A 308 0.43 -2.57 -3.66
N GLY A 309 -0.58 -2.54 -2.78
CA GLY A 309 -1.31 -1.31 -2.44
C GLY A 309 -0.42 -0.19 -1.90
N PHE A 310 0.26 -0.42 -0.78
CA PHE A 310 1.16 0.59 -0.21
C PHE A 310 2.40 0.82 -1.09
N ASN A 311 2.95 -0.24 -1.69
CA ASN A 311 4.11 -0.13 -2.58
C ASN A 311 3.85 0.82 -3.76
N LEU A 312 2.68 0.74 -4.38
CA LEU A 312 2.25 1.64 -5.46
C LEU A 312 2.03 3.06 -4.95
N GLY A 313 1.32 3.21 -3.81
CA GLY A 313 1.01 4.51 -3.23
C GLY A 313 2.26 5.28 -2.75
N LEU A 314 3.28 4.58 -2.23
CA LEU A 314 4.55 5.24 -1.88
C LEU A 314 5.27 5.76 -3.13
N ARG A 315 5.26 4.99 -4.24
CA ARG A 315 5.82 5.49 -5.50
C ARG A 315 5.05 6.69 -6.04
N ASP A 316 3.72 6.77 -5.84
CA ASP A 316 2.94 7.97 -6.16
C ASP A 316 3.45 9.17 -5.35
N ALA A 317 3.57 9.01 -4.03
CA ALA A 317 4.01 10.05 -3.12
C ALA A 317 5.43 10.57 -3.45
N LEU A 318 6.38 9.67 -3.67
CA LEU A 318 7.77 10.02 -3.97
C LEU A 318 7.92 10.65 -5.36
N THR A 319 7.15 10.18 -6.37
CA THR A 319 7.13 10.82 -7.71
C THR A 319 6.58 12.25 -7.63
N LEU A 320 5.51 12.46 -6.86
CA LEU A 320 4.95 13.79 -6.66
C LEU A 320 5.95 14.71 -5.93
N ALA A 321 6.56 14.23 -4.85
CA ALA A 321 7.56 15.01 -4.11
C ALA A 321 8.75 15.43 -4.99
N GLU A 322 9.27 14.50 -5.81
CA GLU A 322 10.36 14.78 -6.76
C GLU A 322 9.98 15.88 -7.76
N LEU A 323 8.78 15.81 -8.35
CA LEU A 323 8.32 16.81 -9.32
C LEU A 323 8.04 18.17 -8.69
N VAL A 324 7.44 18.19 -7.51
CA VAL A 324 7.18 19.44 -6.76
C VAL A 324 8.48 20.12 -6.36
N THR A 325 9.50 19.37 -5.95
CA THR A 325 10.81 19.91 -5.58
C THR A 325 11.50 20.61 -6.75
N ALA A 326 11.28 20.15 -7.97
CA ALA A 326 11.89 20.70 -9.18
C ALA A 326 11.09 21.88 -9.79
N ALA A 327 9.95 22.27 -9.21
CA ALA A 327 9.05 23.26 -9.78
C ALA A 327 8.98 24.55 -8.95
N ALA A 328 8.80 25.68 -9.63
CA ALA A 328 8.55 26.97 -8.98
C ALA A 328 7.11 27.07 -8.43
N ASP A 329 6.15 26.47 -9.13
CA ASP A 329 4.73 26.38 -8.73
C ASP A 329 4.32 24.90 -8.57
N PRO A 330 4.02 24.43 -7.36
CA PRO A 330 3.66 23.04 -7.12
C PRO A 330 2.33 22.64 -7.75
N GLY A 331 1.44 23.60 -8.05
CA GLY A 331 0.14 23.39 -8.68
C GLY A 331 0.13 23.59 -10.20
N ASP A 332 1.29 23.74 -10.81
CA ASP A 332 1.44 23.94 -12.25
C ASP A 332 0.81 22.80 -13.08
N ALA A 333 0.10 23.15 -14.14
CA ALA A 333 -0.63 22.20 -14.97
C ALA A 333 0.31 21.21 -15.69
N ASP A 334 1.47 21.67 -16.17
CA ASP A 334 2.44 20.80 -16.86
C ASP A 334 3.13 19.85 -15.85
N LEU A 335 3.35 20.29 -14.61
CA LEU A 335 3.82 19.41 -13.56
C LEU A 335 2.82 18.28 -13.30
N LEU A 336 1.54 18.62 -13.15
CA LEU A 336 0.49 17.64 -12.89
C LEU A 336 0.29 16.69 -14.05
N ALA A 337 0.39 17.17 -15.29
CA ALA A 337 0.36 16.34 -16.50
C ALA A 337 1.55 15.36 -16.55
N ARG A 338 2.77 15.83 -16.21
CA ARG A 338 3.96 14.96 -16.11
C ARG A 338 3.81 13.91 -15.01
N TYR A 339 3.24 14.28 -13.84
CA TYR A 339 2.93 13.32 -12.78
C TYR A 339 2.00 12.22 -13.30
N ALA A 340 0.88 12.58 -13.90
CA ALA A 340 -0.09 11.62 -14.42
C ALA A 340 0.52 10.69 -15.48
N ALA A 341 1.26 11.25 -16.44
CA ALA A 341 1.95 10.49 -17.49
C ALA A 341 3.00 9.51 -16.94
N ARG A 342 3.81 9.93 -15.96
CA ARG A 342 4.85 9.11 -15.34
C ARG A 342 4.26 7.98 -14.49
N ARG A 343 3.10 8.22 -13.83
CA ARG A 343 2.44 7.20 -12.99
C ARG A 343 1.57 6.22 -13.76
N ALA A 344 1.05 6.59 -14.93
CA ALA A 344 0.12 5.76 -15.69
C ALA A 344 0.63 4.34 -15.99
N PRO A 345 1.86 4.10 -16.50
CA PRO A 345 2.33 2.74 -16.84
C PRO A 345 2.45 1.83 -15.60
N ASP A 346 2.94 2.36 -14.46
CA ASP A 346 3.05 1.58 -13.23
C ASP A 346 1.67 1.29 -12.63
N ARG A 347 0.79 2.28 -12.59
CA ARG A 347 -0.59 2.17 -12.11
C ARG A 347 -1.38 1.13 -12.92
N GLU A 348 -1.44 1.29 -14.23
CA GLU A 348 -2.17 0.41 -15.13
C GLU A 348 -1.59 -1.01 -15.12
N GLY A 349 -0.27 -1.14 -15.20
CA GLY A 349 0.41 -2.42 -15.14
C GLY A 349 0.19 -3.16 -13.83
N THR A 350 0.16 -2.44 -12.69
CA THR A 350 -0.11 -3.02 -11.37
C THR A 350 -1.57 -3.45 -11.24
N MET A 351 -2.52 -2.62 -11.69
CA MET A 351 -3.94 -2.96 -11.68
C MET A 351 -4.26 -4.14 -12.59
N ALA A 352 -3.74 -4.13 -13.82
CA ALA A 352 -3.93 -5.22 -14.78
C ALA A 352 -3.33 -6.54 -14.26
N MET A 353 -2.12 -6.50 -13.68
CA MET A 353 -1.48 -7.68 -13.10
C MET A 353 -2.29 -8.23 -11.92
N SER A 354 -2.69 -7.40 -10.96
CA SER A 354 -3.48 -7.84 -9.80
C SER A 354 -4.80 -8.47 -10.23
N HIS A 355 -5.55 -7.81 -11.11
CA HIS A 355 -6.82 -8.30 -11.62
C HIS A 355 -6.65 -9.57 -12.48
N GLY A 356 -5.63 -9.59 -13.36
CA GLY A 356 -5.32 -10.74 -14.20
C GLY A 356 -4.90 -11.98 -13.41
N LEU A 357 -4.06 -11.81 -12.36
CA LEU A 357 -3.66 -12.91 -11.49
C LEU A 357 -4.85 -13.53 -10.76
N VAL A 358 -5.77 -12.71 -10.23
CA VAL A 358 -6.98 -13.23 -9.58
C VAL A 358 -7.80 -14.05 -10.57
N ARG A 359 -8.04 -13.53 -11.78
CA ARG A 359 -8.83 -14.23 -12.79
C ARG A 359 -8.18 -15.52 -13.28
N LEU A 360 -6.90 -15.51 -13.59
CA LEU A 360 -6.18 -16.69 -14.12
C LEU A 360 -5.94 -17.75 -13.04
N ALA A 361 -5.57 -17.31 -11.84
CA ALA A 361 -5.13 -18.20 -10.79
C ALA A 361 -6.28 -18.80 -9.98
N CYS A 362 -7.43 -18.14 -9.91
CA CYS A 362 -8.59 -18.60 -9.13
C CYS A 362 -9.71 -19.24 -9.98
N LEU A 363 -9.62 -19.20 -11.33
CA LEU A 363 -10.63 -19.83 -12.17
C LEU A 363 -10.61 -21.37 -12.03
N PRO A 364 -11.74 -22.00 -11.70
CA PRO A 364 -11.84 -23.46 -11.58
C PRO A 364 -12.00 -24.12 -12.97
N GLN A 365 -11.00 -23.98 -13.83
CA GLN A 365 -11.02 -24.57 -15.17
C GLN A 365 -9.95 -25.67 -15.28
N PRO A 366 -10.33 -26.95 -15.15
CA PRO A 366 -9.37 -28.06 -15.17
C PRO A 366 -8.60 -28.16 -16.49
N LEU A 367 -9.18 -27.75 -17.61
CA LEU A 367 -8.52 -27.74 -18.93
C LEU A 367 -7.33 -26.75 -18.99
N LEU A 368 -7.33 -25.71 -18.15
CA LEU A 368 -6.21 -24.75 -18.08
C LEU A 368 -5.13 -25.16 -17.07
N ALA A 369 -5.33 -26.20 -16.26
CA ALA A 369 -4.38 -26.62 -15.24
C ALA A 369 -2.98 -26.98 -15.79
N PRO A 370 -2.87 -27.74 -16.91
CA PRO A 370 -1.54 -28.01 -17.51
C PRO A 370 -0.84 -26.73 -17.98
N LEU A 371 -1.60 -25.81 -18.62
CA LEU A 371 -1.05 -24.56 -19.14
C LEU A 371 -0.57 -23.65 -18.01
N ARG A 372 -1.34 -23.51 -16.92
CA ARG A 372 -0.93 -22.75 -15.70
C ARG A 372 0.30 -23.36 -15.06
N SER A 373 0.36 -24.69 -14.94
CA SER A 373 1.49 -25.41 -14.40
C SER A 373 2.76 -25.21 -15.25
N LEU A 374 2.64 -25.30 -16.57
CA LEU A 374 3.74 -25.03 -17.50
C LEU A 374 4.19 -23.56 -17.44
N ALA A 375 3.26 -22.61 -17.31
CA ALA A 375 3.60 -21.18 -17.14
C ALA A 375 4.39 -20.94 -15.85
N LEU A 376 3.98 -21.54 -14.71
CA LEU A 376 4.72 -21.46 -13.46
C LEU A 376 6.12 -22.09 -13.57
N LEU A 377 6.24 -23.26 -14.24
CA LEU A 377 7.53 -23.87 -14.50
C LEU A 377 8.43 -23.02 -15.43
N ALA A 378 7.84 -22.40 -16.44
CA ALA A 378 8.59 -21.46 -17.29
C ALA A 378 9.12 -20.28 -16.47
N CYS A 379 8.31 -19.72 -15.58
CA CYS A 379 8.74 -18.68 -14.63
C CYS A 379 9.85 -19.16 -13.68
N ASP A 380 9.87 -20.44 -13.31
CA ASP A 380 10.91 -21.03 -12.45
C ASP A 380 12.22 -21.32 -13.20
N ARG A 381 12.13 -21.69 -14.50
CA ARG A 381 13.25 -22.25 -15.26
C ARG A 381 13.89 -21.31 -16.26
N LEU A 382 13.15 -20.27 -16.72
CA LEU A 382 13.65 -19.32 -17.72
C LEU A 382 14.20 -18.05 -17.04
N PRO A 383 15.54 -17.85 -17.00
CA PRO A 383 16.16 -16.73 -16.29
C PRO A 383 15.63 -15.34 -16.73
N PRO A 384 15.39 -15.05 -18.03
CA PRO A 384 14.85 -13.75 -18.42
C PRO A 384 13.46 -13.47 -17.83
N LEU A 385 12.59 -14.50 -17.82
CA LEU A 385 11.24 -14.39 -17.27
C LEU A 385 11.27 -14.23 -15.75
N GLN A 386 12.13 -15.00 -15.08
CA GLN A 386 12.34 -14.91 -13.64
C GLN A 386 12.84 -13.53 -13.23
N ARG A 387 13.83 -12.96 -13.96
CA ARG A 387 14.32 -11.59 -13.72
C ARG A 387 13.22 -10.53 -13.91
N ALA A 388 12.46 -10.63 -15.00
CA ALA A 388 11.36 -9.69 -15.27
C ALA A 388 10.29 -9.72 -14.17
N LEU A 389 9.95 -10.91 -13.67
CA LEU A 389 9.00 -11.07 -12.56
C LEU A 389 9.58 -10.53 -11.24
N ALA A 390 10.85 -10.84 -10.95
CA ALA A 390 11.54 -10.36 -9.77
C ALA A 390 11.62 -8.82 -9.74
N GLN A 391 12.05 -8.18 -10.83
CA GLN A 391 12.12 -6.72 -10.94
C GLN A 391 10.75 -6.07 -10.72
N ARG A 392 9.71 -6.63 -11.35
CA ARG A 392 8.33 -6.16 -11.13
C ARG A 392 7.86 -6.35 -9.69
N GLY A 393 8.18 -7.50 -9.09
CA GLY A 393 7.86 -7.80 -7.68
C GLY A 393 8.59 -6.89 -6.70
N MET A 394 9.85 -6.58 -6.98
CA MET A 394 10.66 -5.64 -6.20
C MET A 394 10.25 -4.17 -6.36
N GLY A 395 9.32 -3.85 -7.27
CA GLY A 395 8.75 -2.51 -7.43
C GLY A 395 9.49 -1.62 -8.43
N PHE A 396 10.44 -2.14 -9.19
CA PHE A 396 11.14 -1.41 -10.27
C PHE A 396 10.34 -1.52 -11.57
N ARG A 397 9.38 -0.59 -11.75
CA ARG A 397 8.48 -0.54 -12.89
C ARG A 397 8.43 0.86 -13.50
N GLY A 398 8.33 0.94 -14.83
CA GLY A 398 8.21 2.22 -15.53
C GLY A 398 9.39 3.14 -15.24
N GLU A 399 9.09 4.40 -14.93
CA GLU A 399 10.04 5.41 -14.48
C GLU A 399 9.87 5.63 -12.96
N PRO A 400 10.51 4.82 -12.11
CA PRO A 400 10.38 4.96 -10.67
C PRO A 400 11.05 6.27 -10.21
N PRO A 401 10.59 6.87 -9.08
CA PRO A 401 11.22 8.06 -8.53
C PRO A 401 12.69 7.78 -8.15
N LEU A 402 13.55 8.77 -8.26
CA LEU A 402 15.00 8.65 -7.99
C LEU A 402 15.29 8.07 -6.61
N ALA A 403 14.51 8.47 -5.61
CA ALA A 403 14.64 8.00 -4.23
C ALA A 403 14.57 6.46 -4.08
N VAL A 404 13.93 5.74 -5.00
CA VAL A 404 13.89 4.27 -4.95
C VAL A 404 15.02 3.61 -5.73
N LEU A 405 15.76 4.35 -6.56
CA LEU A 405 16.85 3.85 -7.41
C LEU A 405 18.23 3.90 -6.73
N GLU A 406 18.42 4.78 -5.77
CA GLU A 406 19.74 5.14 -5.21
C GLU A 406 20.51 3.99 -4.53
N ARG A 407 19.96 2.77 -4.48
CA ARG A 407 20.61 1.58 -3.93
C ARG A 407 20.35 0.32 -4.75
N LEU A 408 20.43 0.41 -6.08
CA LEU A 408 20.65 -0.78 -6.89
C LEU A 408 22.13 -1.17 -6.76
N PRO A 409 22.44 -2.45 -6.47
CA PRO A 409 23.82 -2.93 -6.39
C PRO A 409 24.54 -2.82 -7.73
#